data_d1a26c55f0dc2e3f672cef281f4aac86
#
_entry.id   d1a26c55f0dc2e3f672cef281f4aac86
#
_cell.length_a   1.000
_cell.length_b   1.000
_cell.length_c   1.000
_cell.angle_alpha   90.00
_cell.angle_beta   90.00
_cell.angle_gamma   90.00
#
_symmetry.space_group_name_H-M   'P 1'
#
loop_
_entity.id
_entity.type
_entity.pdbx_description
1 polymer ?
#
loop_
_entity_poly.entity_id
_entity_poly.type
_entity_poly.pdbx_seq_one_letter_code
_entity_poly.pdbx_strand_id
1 'polypeptide(L)'
;QYTQFITSGAYKNVFDYNGQRSEMYYIPQVSQLPAEVHPTQWIGDRSVDFLRDCDASRPFFLVSSFIHPHPPFAPPAPWNKMYRTVSDDPYMPEDPAEFAAFMSDRFTLDKVGISRQDLSLLRNFYFACISFVDYQISRIIDTLKARGLYDNTIIIFSSDHGEMLGDFGTMGKRSMLDGALRIPFMLRVPGQAAARRSDVCSLVDVAPTLLSLAGIEYCGEHFDGIDLFSDARHSEVYSQFSTGKKGAYTVSSNHDKLVYHAFEDRWYYFDRMPEDTNRYDASNPRVRELRALLEASMSGE
;
A
#
# COMPACT_ATOMS: atom_id res chain seq x y z
N GLN A 1 7.41 -14.51 -17.24
CA GLN A 1 7.34 -13.69 -18.47
C GLN A 1 8.38 -12.57 -18.44
N TYR A 2 8.38 -11.66 -17.44
CA TYR A 2 9.38 -10.57 -17.38
C TYR A 2 10.82 -11.09 -17.30
N THR A 3 11.10 -12.07 -16.44
CA THR A 3 12.42 -12.71 -16.35
C THR A 3 12.87 -13.25 -17.70
N GLN A 4 12.00 -13.93 -18.44
CA GLN A 4 12.31 -14.42 -19.76
C GLN A 4 12.59 -13.28 -20.76
N PHE A 5 11.81 -12.20 -20.69
CA PHE A 5 12.01 -11.00 -21.50
C PHE A 5 13.40 -10.40 -21.28
N ILE A 6 13.79 -10.17 -20.03
CA ILE A 6 15.06 -9.51 -19.72
C ILE A 6 16.28 -10.41 -19.97
N THR A 7 16.15 -11.71 -19.71
CA THR A 7 17.25 -12.68 -19.90
C THR A 7 17.47 -13.09 -21.35
N SER A 8 16.51 -12.90 -22.23
CA SER A 8 16.66 -13.16 -23.67
C SER A 8 17.27 -11.99 -24.46
N GLY A 9 17.39 -10.80 -23.84
CA GLY A 9 17.83 -9.58 -24.48
C GLY A 9 19.24 -9.12 -24.12
N ALA A 10 19.52 -7.85 -24.39
CA ALA A 10 20.79 -7.18 -24.12
C ALA A 10 21.13 -7.11 -22.62
N TYR A 11 20.15 -7.28 -21.75
CA TYR A 11 20.27 -7.16 -20.28
C TYR A 11 20.31 -8.51 -19.56
N LYS A 12 20.63 -9.58 -20.25
CA LYS A 12 20.68 -10.96 -19.72
C LYS A 12 21.60 -11.16 -18.52
N ASN A 13 22.55 -10.27 -18.32
CA ASN A 13 23.52 -10.30 -17.22
C ASN A 13 23.10 -9.41 -16.03
N VAL A 14 21.95 -8.77 -16.07
CA VAL A 14 21.40 -8.00 -14.94
C VAL A 14 20.59 -8.95 -14.07
N PHE A 15 21.11 -9.29 -12.90
CA PHE A 15 20.47 -10.25 -11.99
C PHE A 15 19.49 -9.58 -11.04
N ASP A 16 19.83 -8.38 -10.57
CA ASP A 16 19.03 -7.61 -9.62
C ASP A 16 18.24 -6.51 -10.33
N TYR A 17 17.39 -6.87 -11.27
CA TYR A 17 16.64 -5.92 -12.11
C TYR A 17 15.65 -5.03 -11.33
N ASN A 18 15.28 -5.40 -10.10
CA ASN A 18 14.50 -4.56 -9.19
C ASN A 18 15.38 -3.78 -8.19
N GLY A 19 16.70 -3.77 -8.37
CA GLY A 19 17.67 -3.24 -7.42
C GLY A 19 18.26 -4.31 -6.50
N GLN A 20 19.43 -4.04 -5.92
CA GLN A 20 20.11 -4.96 -5.03
C GLN A 20 19.36 -5.12 -3.71
N ARG A 21 19.07 -6.39 -3.35
CA ARG A 21 18.23 -6.74 -2.21
C ARG A 21 18.97 -7.18 -0.95
N SER A 22 20.30 -7.30 -0.99
CA SER A 22 21.13 -7.68 0.16
C SER A 22 21.17 -6.57 1.22
N GLU A 23 22.32 -6.24 1.73
CA GLU A 23 22.56 -5.13 2.65
C GLU A 23 22.18 -3.75 2.10
N MET A 24 22.03 -3.64 0.77
CA MET A 24 21.64 -2.42 0.05
C MET A 24 20.10 -2.22 -0.06
N TYR A 25 19.30 -2.99 0.65
CA TYR A 25 17.85 -3.05 0.44
C TYR A 25 17.14 -1.70 0.55
N TYR A 26 17.51 -0.88 1.52
CA TYR A 26 16.98 0.48 1.73
C TYR A 26 17.96 1.59 1.33
N ILE A 27 19.13 1.26 0.83
CA ILE A 27 20.07 2.29 0.37
C ILE A 27 19.58 2.86 -0.96
N PRO A 28 19.55 4.19 -1.13
CA PRO A 28 19.17 4.81 -2.39
C PRO A 28 20.02 4.32 -3.55
N GLN A 29 19.39 3.79 -4.58
CA GLN A 29 20.10 3.27 -5.75
C GLN A 29 19.35 3.61 -7.04
N VAL A 30 20.09 3.87 -8.11
CA VAL A 30 19.53 4.04 -9.45
C VAL A 30 19.40 2.67 -10.11
N SER A 31 18.30 2.42 -10.79
CA SER A 31 18.14 1.17 -11.54
C SER A 31 19.29 0.94 -12.51
N GLN A 32 19.79 -0.29 -12.59
CA GLN A 32 20.74 -0.73 -13.60
C GLN A 32 20.10 -0.86 -14.98
N LEU A 33 18.77 -0.90 -15.05
CA LEU A 33 18.03 -0.96 -16.30
C LEU A 33 17.58 0.43 -16.73
N PRO A 34 17.63 0.76 -18.01
CA PRO A 34 16.98 1.96 -18.51
C PRO A 34 15.45 1.84 -18.40
N ALA A 35 14.77 2.97 -18.45
CA ALA A 35 13.33 3.04 -18.19
C ALA A 35 12.53 2.12 -19.13
N GLU A 36 12.93 2.00 -20.40
CA GLU A 36 12.22 1.29 -21.47
C GLU A 36 12.10 -0.22 -21.24
N VAL A 37 13.03 -0.80 -20.46
CA VAL A 37 13.02 -2.23 -20.13
C VAL A 37 12.82 -2.50 -18.65
N HIS A 38 12.59 -1.45 -17.87
CA HIS A 38 12.36 -1.59 -16.43
C HIS A 38 11.05 -2.36 -16.14
N PRO A 39 10.95 -3.15 -15.04
CA PRO A 39 9.73 -3.90 -14.71
C PRO A 39 8.46 -3.04 -14.71
N THR A 40 8.52 -1.82 -14.19
CA THR A 40 7.39 -0.87 -14.16
C THR A 40 6.90 -0.53 -15.57
N GLN A 41 7.84 -0.22 -16.49
CA GLN A 41 7.50 0.03 -17.91
C GLN A 41 6.90 -1.21 -18.55
N TRP A 42 7.51 -2.36 -18.34
CA TRP A 42 7.07 -3.62 -18.94
C TRP A 42 5.64 -3.98 -18.53
N ILE A 43 5.27 -3.79 -17.26
CA ILE A 43 3.90 -4.01 -16.76
C ILE A 43 2.94 -3.04 -17.47
N GLY A 44 3.30 -1.76 -17.56
CA GLY A 44 2.53 -0.76 -18.30
C GLY A 44 2.33 -1.15 -19.78
N ASP A 45 3.40 -1.58 -20.45
CA ASP A 45 3.35 -2.03 -21.86
C ASP A 45 2.43 -3.25 -22.02
N ARG A 46 2.54 -4.27 -21.17
CA ARG A 46 1.66 -5.45 -21.24
C ARG A 46 0.19 -5.09 -20.99
N SER A 47 -0.08 -4.15 -20.10
CA SER A 47 -1.43 -3.65 -19.84
C SER A 47 -1.99 -2.90 -21.05
N VAL A 48 -1.19 -2.04 -21.66
CA VAL A 48 -1.54 -1.31 -22.88
C VAL A 48 -1.78 -2.26 -24.05
N ASP A 49 -0.89 -3.23 -24.26
CA ASP A 49 -1.04 -4.24 -25.33
C ASP A 49 -2.32 -5.05 -25.13
N PHE A 50 -2.58 -5.54 -23.91
CA PHE A 50 -3.83 -6.23 -23.61
C PHE A 50 -5.06 -5.38 -24.00
N LEU A 51 -5.08 -4.12 -23.59
CA LEU A 51 -6.20 -3.21 -23.91
C LEU A 51 -6.31 -2.87 -25.40
N ARG A 52 -5.22 -2.86 -26.14
CA ARG A 52 -5.24 -2.67 -27.60
C ARG A 52 -5.82 -3.88 -28.33
N ASP A 53 -5.51 -5.07 -27.86
CA ASP A 53 -5.80 -6.33 -28.54
C ASP A 53 -7.09 -6.99 -28.06
N CYS A 54 -7.62 -6.62 -26.89
CA CYS A 54 -8.83 -7.21 -26.33
C CYS A 54 -10.07 -6.96 -27.22
N ASP A 55 -10.95 -7.94 -27.27
CA ASP A 55 -12.23 -7.83 -27.93
C ASP A 55 -13.18 -6.91 -27.14
N ALA A 56 -13.43 -5.71 -27.68
CA ALA A 56 -14.28 -4.70 -27.05
C ALA A 56 -15.75 -5.13 -26.88
N SER A 57 -16.19 -6.19 -27.56
CA SER A 57 -17.57 -6.74 -27.41
C SER A 57 -17.72 -7.65 -26.19
N ARG A 58 -16.63 -8.00 -25.53
CA ARG A 58 -16.62 -8.91 -24.37
C ARG A 58 -16.13 -8.16 -23.13
N PRO A 59 -16.71 -8.44 -21.94
CA PRO A 59 -16.18 -7.91 -20.68
C PRO A 59 -14.78 -8.48 -20.43
N PHE A 60 -13.93 -7.68 -19.79
CA PHE A 60 -12.60 -8.09 -19.34
C PHE A 60 -12.36 -7.74 -17.88
N PHE A 61 -11.44 -8.44 -17.26
CA PHE A 61 -10.87 -8.14 -15.95
C PHE A 61 -9.35 -8.08 -16.09
N LEU A 62 -8.78 -6.90 -15.80
CA LEU A 62 -7.34 -6.65 -15.89
C LEU A 62 -6.80 -6.18 -14.55
N VAL A 63 -5.76 -6.86 -14.04
CA VAL A 63 -4.99 -6.43 -12.88
C VAL A 63 -3.59 -6.02 -13.33
N SER A 64 -3.29 -4.73 -13.24
CA SER A 64 -1.97 -4.18 -13.53
C SER A 64 -1.22 -3.99 -12.20
N SER A 65 -0.48 -5.01 -11.78
CA SER A 65 0.23 -5.05 -10.49
C SER A 65 1.67 -4.58 -10.64
N PHE A 66 1.96 -3.38 -10.15
CA PHE A 66 3.30 -2.80 -10.15
C PHE A 66 4.06 -3.19 -8.87
N ILE A 67 5.35 -3.56 -9.01
CA ILE A 67 6.22 -3.85 -7.87
C ILE A 67 6.64 -2.55 -7.17
N HIS A 68 7.01 -1.50 -7.93
CA HIS A 68 7.25 -0.18 -7.38
C HIS A 68 5.97 0.39 -6.71
N PRO A 69 6.12 1.11 -5.61
CA PRO A 69 7.36 1.58 -4.94
C PRO A 69 7.93 0.62 -3.88
N HIS A 70 7.75 -0.69 -3.95
CA HIS A 70 8.38 -1.66 -3.05
C HIS A 70 9.93 -1.54 -3.11
N PRO A 71 10.65 -1.57 -1.97
CA PRO A 71 12.11 -1.51 -1.97
C PRO A 71 12.75 -2.72 -2.69
N PRO A 72 13.92 -2.56 -3.27
CA PRO A 72 14.76 -1.36 -3.31
C PRO A 72 14.13 -0.23 -4.11
N PHE A 73 14.23 1.01 -3.59
CA PHE A 73 13.75 2.19 -4.30
C PHE A 73 14.74 2.57 -5.39
N ALA A 74 14.63 1.93 -6.54
CA ALA A 74 15.57 2.02 -7.64
C ALA A 74 14.91 2.59 -8.91
N PRO A 75 14.51 3.87 -8.91
CA PRO A 75 13.94 4.48 -10.10
C PRO A 75 15.00 4.57 -11.22
N PRO A 76 14.64 4.27 -12.48
CA PRO A 76 15.55 4.42 -13.61
C PRO A 76 15.78 5.89 -13.96
N ALA A 77 16.85 6.19 -14.70
CA ALA A 77 17.00 7.50 -15.32
C ALA A 77 15.94 7.69 -16.41
N PRO A 78 15.36 8.90 -16.61
CA PRO A 78 15.63 10.14 -15.87
C PRO A 78 14.81 10.33 -14.59
N TRP A 79 13.92 9.41 -14.22
CA TRP A 79 12.99 9.49 -13.10
C TRP A 79 13.69 9.77 -11.77
N ASN A 80 14.83 9.14 -11.53
CA ASN A 80 15.66 9.33 -10.35
C ASN A 80 16.08 10.78 -10.08
N LYS A 81 15.82 11.70 -11.02
CA LYS A 81 16.19 13.12 -10.91
C LYS A 81 15.03 14.04 -10.55
N MET A 82 13.79 13.54 -10.50
CA MET A 82 12.59 14.38 -10.39
C MET A 82 12.52 15.16 -9.07
N TYR A 83 12.92 14.56 -7.96
CA TYR A 83 12.71 15.12 -6.62
C TYR A 83 13.99 15.58 -5.92
N ARG A 84 15.04 15.93 -6.67
CA ARG A 84 16.37 16.25 -6.12
C ARG A 84 16.40 17.40 -5.11
N THR A 85 15.45 18.31 -5.19
CA THR A 85 15.40 19.51 -4.36
C THR A 85 14.25 19.48 -3.36
N VAL A 86 13.54 18.37 -3.28
CA VAL A 86 12.45 18.21 -2.30
C VAL A 86 13.06 17.79 -0.97
N SER A 87 12.81 18.58 0.06
CA SER A 87 13.05 18.19 1.45
C SER A 87 11.73 17.71 2.03
N ASP A 88 11.72 16.50 2.51
CA ASP A 88 10.57 15.88 3.15
C ASP A 88 11.09 15.07 4.34
N ASP A 89 10.92 15.61 5.54
CA ASP A 89 11.39 15.00 6.76
C ASP A 89 10.36 13.97 7.27
N PRO A 90 10.81 12.83 7.78
CA PRO A 90 9.93 11.85 8.38
C PRO A 90 9.29 12.40 9.65
N TYR A 91 8.09 11.91 9.94
CA TYR A 91 7.45 12.19 11.21
C TYR A 91 8.18 11.46 12.36
N MET A 92 8.53 12.20 13.41
CA MET A 92 9.16 11.67 14.61
C MET A 92 8.34 12.10 15.84
N PRO A 93 7.77 11.15 16.60
CA PRO A 93 7.08 11.48 17.85
C PRO A 93 8.06 12.00 18.91
N GLU A 94 7.53 12.64 19.96
CA GLU A 94 8.35 13.17 21.06
C GLU A 94 9.12 12.06 21.79
N ASP A 95 8.50 10.88 21.98
CA ASP A 95 9.14 9.68 22.52
C ASP A 95 9.17 8.54 21.51
N PRO A 96 10.16 8.49 20.59
CA PRO A 96 10.27 7.40 19.63
C PRO A 96 10.49 6.03 20.27
N ALA A 97 11.05 5.99 21.50
CA ALA A 97 11.33 4.72 22.18
C ALA A 97 10.03 4.00 22.58
N GLU A 98 8.94 4.72 22.83
CA GLU A 98 7.63 4.13 23.10
C GLU A 98 7.13 3.29 21.91
N PHE A 99 7.48 3.70 20.69
CA PHE A 99 7.04 3.04 19.46
C PHE A 99 8.05 2.02 18.91
N ALA A 100 9.25 1.93 19.49
CA ALA A 100 10.27 0.97 19.05
C ALA A 100 9.77 -0.48 19.08
N ALA A 101 8.85 -0.77 20.00
CA ALA A 101 8.19 -2.05 20.14
C ALA A 101 7.32 -2.46 18.94
N PHE A 102 6.75 -1.51 18.22
CA PHE A 102 5.94 -1.77 17.03
C PHE A 102 6.74 -2.42 15.89
N MET A 103 8.03 -2.27 15.95
CA MET A 103 8.89 -2.63 14.84
C MET A 103 9.81 -3.77 15.26
N SER A 104 9.91 -4.76 14.42
CA SER A 104 11.06 -5.67 14.53
C SER A 104 12.33 -4.80 14.49
N ASP A 105 13.21 -4.94 15.48
CA ASP A 105 14.48 -4.20 15.61
C ASP A 105 15.23 -4.00 14.30
N ARG A 106 15.16 -4.97 13.42
CA ARG A 106 15.87 -4.97 12.13
C ARG A 106 15.41 -3.91 11.13
N PHE A 107 14.28 -3.23 11.38
CA PHE A 107 13.73 -2.20 10.50
C PHE A 107 13.89 -0.78 11.05
N THR A 108 14.52 -0.60 12.20
CA THR A 108 14.89 0.72 12.68
C THR A 108 15.98 1.33 11.78
N LEU A 109 16.01 2.64 11.66
CA LEU A 109 16.99 3.35 10.81
C LEU A 109 18.42 2.94 11.10
N ASP A 110 18.77 2.80 12.37
CA ASP A 110 20.11 2.37 12.80
C ASP A 110 20.46 0.96 12.31
N LYS A 111 19.52 0.03 12.35
CA LYS A 111 19.72 -1.37 11.92
C LYS A 111 19.76 -1.53 10.41
N VAL A 112 19.01 -0.72 9.68
CA VAL A 112 19.08 -0.69 8.21
C VAL A 112 20.23 0.16 7.68
N GLY A 113 20.97 0.86 8.57
CA GLY A 113 22.17 1.61 8.22
C GLY A 113 21.89 2.90 7.41
N ILE A 114 20.72 3.53 7.64
CA ILE A 114 20.33 4.74 6.91
C ILE A 114 20.59 5.96 7.78
N SER A 115 21.44 6.87 7.27
CA SER A 115 21.61 8.19 7.88
C SER A 115 20.43 9.12 7.57
N ARG A 116 20.25 10.20 8.36
CA ARG A 116 19.23 11.22 8.06
C ARG A 116 19.42 11.86 6.68
N GLN A 117 20.64 12.00 6.19
CA GLN A 117 20.92 12.54 4.86
C GLN A 117 20.48 11.56 3.76
N ASP A 118 20.78 10.27 3.95
CA ASP A 118 20.35 9.22 3.02
C ASP A 118 18.84 9.07 3.00
N LEU A 119 18.16 9.30 4.14
CA LEU A 119 16.71 9.19 4.26
C LEU A 119 15.98 10.18 3.35
N SER A 120 16.42 11.43 3.27
CA SER A 120 15.85 12.43 2.35
C SER A 120 15.99 11.97 0.89
N LEU A 121 17.16 11.48 0.50
CA LEU A 121 17.37 10.94 -0.85
C LEU A 121 16.53 9.69 -1.11
N LEU A 122 16.40 8.82 -0.13
CA LEU A 122 15.59 7.61 -0.21
C LEU A 122 14.10 7.95 -0.44
N ARG A 123 13.55 8.92 0.32
CA ARG A 123 12.17 9.40 0.14
C ARG A 123 11.98 9.99 -1.26
N ASN A 124 12.94 10.76 -1.76
CA ASN A 124 12.91 11.28 -3.12
C ASN A 124 12.91 10.17 -4.18
N PHE A 125 13.64 9.10 -3.96
CA PHE A 125 13.62 7.94 -4.87
C PHE A 125 12.31 7.17 -4.80
N TYR A 126 11.71 7.04 -3.61
CA TYR A 126 10.37 6.48 -3.45
C TYR A 126 9.32 7.28 -4.25
N PHE A 127 9.33 8.62 -4.13
CA PHE A 127 8.44 9.48 -4.91
C PHE A 127 8.67 9.35 -6.41
N ALA A 128 9.93 9.20 -6.83
CA ALA A 128 10.26 8.96 -8.24
C ALA A 128 9.73 7.61 -8.75
N CYS A 129 9.76 6.56 -7.93
CA CYS A 129 9.13 5.28 -8.25
C CYS A 129 7.61 5.43 -8.42
N ILE A 130 6.94 6.17 -7.52
CA ILE A 130 5.50 6.47 -7.62
C ILE A 130 5.20 7.21 -8.93
N SER A 131 5.96 8.26 -9.26
CA SER A 131 5.73 9.02 -10.48
C SER A 131 5.92 8.19 -11.74
N PHE A 132 6.84 7.23 -11.70
CA PHE A 132 7.02 6.30 -12.83
C PHE A 132 5.84 5.33 -12.97
N VAL A 133 5.26 4.88 -11.87
CA VAL A 133 4.01 4.08 -11.88
C VAL A 133 2.84 4.93 -12.39
N ASP A 134 2.68 6.16 -11.88
CA ASP A 134 1.62 7.09 -12.29
C ASP A 134 1.65 7.37 -13.81
N TYR A 135 2.84 7.54 -14.37
CA TYR A 135 3.01 7.64 -15.82
C TYR A 135 2.50 6.40 -16.57
N GLN A 136 2.73 5.19 -16.05
CA GLN A 136 2.20 3.98 -16.68
C GLN A 136 0.67 3.90 -16.56
N ILE A 137 0.12 4.32 -15.44
CA ILE A 137 -1.33 4.39 -15.22
C ILE A 137 -1.96 5.36 -16.23
N SER A 138 -1.35 6.53 -16.45
CA SER A 138 -1.86 7.48 -17.44
C SER A 138 -1.91 6.86 -18.83
N ARG A 139 -0.90 6.10 -19.26
CA ARG A 139 -0.87 5.37 -20.53
C ARG A 139 -1.99 4.34 -20.67
N ILE A 140 -2.28 3.62 -19.57
CA ILE A 140 -3.39 2.64 -19.52
C ILE A 140 -4.73 3.37 -19.71
N ILE A 141 -4.95 4.45 -18.95
CA ILE A 141 -6.17 5.27 -19.03
C ILE A 141 -6.33 5.88 -20.43
N ASP A 142 -5.28 6.42 -21.02
CA ASP A 142 -5.32 6.99 -22.38
C ASP A 142 -5.63 5.93 -23.42
N THR A 143 -5.16 4.70 -23.24
CA THR A 143 -5.51 3.57 -24.11
C THR A 143 -6.99 3.20 -23.99
N LEU A 144 -7.55 3.17 -22.76
CA LEU A 144 -8.99 2.96 -22.55
C LEU A 144 -9.82 4.03 -23.28
N LYS A 145 -9.42 5.31 -23.18
CA LYS A 145 -10.08 6.42 -23.86
C LYS A 145 -9.99 6.29 -25.38
N ALA A 146 -8.80 6.03 -25.90
CA ALA A 146 -8.57 5.87 -27.34
C ALA A 146 -9.35 4.69 -27.94
N ARG A 147 -9.61 3.64 -27.15
CA ARG A 147 -10.42 2.47 -27.53
C ARG A 147 -11.92 2.68 -27.30
N GLY A 148 -12.37 3.82 -26.75
CA GLY A 148 -13.76 4.05 -26.39
C GLY A 148 -14.27 3.15 -25.24
N LEU A 149 -13.37 2.57 -24.47
CA LEU A 149 -13.69 1.66 -23.37
C LEU A 149 -13.82 2.38 -22.03
N TYR A 150 -13.25 3.57 -21.90
CA TYR A 150 -13.13 4.30 -20.63
C TYR A 150 -14.49 4.53 -19.97
N ASP A 151 -15.51 4.92 -20.71
CA ASP A 151 -16.82 5.27 -20.15
C ASP A 151 -17.63 4.06 -19.68
N ASN A 152 -17.20 2.85 -20.04
CA ASN A 152 -17.81 1.58 -19.60
C ASN A 152 -16.83 0.70 -18.79
N THR A 153 -15.80 1.28 -18.18
CA THR A 153 -14.82 0.54 -17.38
C THR A 153 -14.84 1.02 -15.94
N ILE A 154 -15.00 0.10 -15.00
CA ILE A 154 -14.74 0.33 -13.57
C ILE A 154 -13.23 0.34 -13.40
N ILE A 155 -12.68 1.35 -12.71
CA ILE A 155 -11.24 1.47 -12.46
C ILE A 155 -11.03 1.59 -10.96
N ILE A 156 -10.23 0.68 -10.39
CA ILE A 156 -9.75 0.76 -9.00
C ILE A 156 -8.26 1.03 -9.02
N PHE A 157 -7.84 1.99 -8.20
CA PHE A 157 -6.46 2.22 -7.84
C PHE A 157 -6.30 2.05 -6.33
N SER A 158 -5.39 1.16 -5.93
CA SER A 158 -5.09 0.90 -4.52
C SER A 158 -3.68 0.34 -4.35
N SER A 159 -3.28 0.08 -3.11
CA SER A 159 -2.06 -0.62 -2.72
C SER A 159 -2.41 -1.72 -1.72
N ASP A 160 -1.53 -2.69 -1.55
CA ASP A 160 -1.65 -3.76 -0.54
C ASP A 160 -1.33 -3.26 0.87
N HIS A 161 -0.38 -2.34 1.01
CA HIS A 161 0.05 -1.69 2.26
C HIS A 161 0.78 -0.39 1.94
N GLY A 162 1.08 0.39 2.97
CA GLY A 162 1.93 1.57 2.89
C GLY A 162 3.41 1.26 3.16
N GLU A 163 4.18 2.28 3.50
CA GLU A 163 5.61 2.23 3.81
C GLU A 163 5.93 3.31 4.85
N MET A 164 6.68 2.97 5.89
CA MET A 164 7.00 3.91 6.98
C MET A 164 7.97 5.02 6.56
N LEU A 165 8.89 4.76 5.61
CA LEU A 165 9.80 5.75 5.02
C LEU A 165 10.56 6.61 6.04
N GLY A 166 10.91 6.05 7.19
CA GLY A 166 11.60 6.73 8.27
C GLY A 166 10.69 7.34 9.33
N ASP A 167 9.38 7.40 9.11
CA ASP A 167 8.45 7.81 10.16
C ASP A 167 8.61 6.91 11.39
N PHE A 168 8.54 7.50 12.57
CA PHE A 168 8.82 6.82 13.86
C PHE A 168 10.22 6.17 13.93
N GLY A 169 11.18 6.64 13.13
CA GLY A 169 12.53 6.08 13.05
C GLY A 169 12.60 4.69 12.38
N THR A 170 11.63 4.33 11.53
CA THR A 170 11.49 2.98 11.02
C THR A 170 11.25 2.91 9.51
N MET A 171 11.56 1.75 8.93
CA MET A 171 11.35 1.44 7.52
C MET A 171 10.41 0.25 7.37
N GLY A 172 9.79 0.13 6.20
CA GLY A 172 8.93 -1.02 5.87
C GLY A 172 7.48 -0.83 6.29
N LYS A 173 6.78 -1.93 6.49
CA LYS A 173 5.31 -1.99 6.62
C LYS A 173 4.82 -2.90 7.74
N ARG A 174 5.72 -3.49 8.54
CA ARG A 174 5.36 -4.47 9.59
C ARG A 174 4.96 -3.78 10.88
N SER A 175 4.03 -2.86 10.75
CA SER A 175 3.58 -1.97 11.80
C SER A 175 2.07 -1.79 11.68
N MET A 176 1.40 -1.51 12.79
CA MET A 176 -0.02 -1.13 12.85
C MET A 176 -0.20 0.39 12.84
N LEU A 177 0.83 1.15 12.47
CA LEU A 177 0.77 2.60 12.31
C LEU A 177 0.22 2.98 10.92
N ASP A 178 -0.32 4.17 10.82
CA ASP A 178 -1.01 4.64 9.61
C ASP A 178 -0.11 4.70 8.37
N GLY A 179 1.18 5.00 8.54
CA GLY A 179 2.14 4.94 7.43
C GLY A 179 2.18 3.59 6.72
N ALA A 180 1.89 2.49 7.44
CA ALA A 180 1.80 1.14 6.88
C ALA A 180 0.36 0.74 6.50
N LEU A 181 -0.66 1.20 7.23
CA LEU A 181 -2.05 0.71 7.09
C LEU A 181 -2.91 1.57 6.18
N ARG A 182 -2.75 2.91 6.19
CA ARG A 182 -3.58 3.79 5.36
C ARG A 182 -3.05 3.84 3.94
N ILE A 183 -3.76 3.15 3.07
CA ILE A 183 -3.44 3.07 1.64
C ILE A 183 -4.32 4.00 0.82
N PRO A 184 -3.88 4.43 -0.37
CA PRO A 184 -4.76 5.12 -1.31
C PRO A 184 -5.87 4.16 -1.77
N PHE A 185 -7.09 4.67 -1.87
CA PHE A 185 -8.20 3.94 -2.47
C PHE A 185 -9.03 4.89 -3.33
N MET A 186 -9.01 4.67 -4.63
CA MET A 186 -9.80 5.42 -5.61
C MET A 186 -10.59 4.46 -6.48
N LEU A 187 -11.87 4.73 -6.62
CA LEU A 187 -12.79 3.92 -7.42
C LEU A 187 -13.54 4.82 -8.39
N ARG A 188 -13.37 4.57 -9.68
CA ARG A 188 -14.20 5.15 -10.73
C ARG A 188 -15.25 4.15 -11.17
N VAL A 189 -16.50 4.56 -11.10
CA VAL A 189 -17.65 3.80 -11.60
C VAL A 189 -18.29 4.60 -12.75
N PRO A 190 -18.55 3.98 -13.91
CA PRO A 190 -19.24 4.61 -15.02
C PRO A 190 -20.57 5.27 -14.59
N GLY A 191 -20.79 6.50 -15.03
CA GLY A 191 -22.01 7.26 -14.71
C GLY A 191 -22.11 7.83 -13.30
N GLN A 192 -21.17 7.53 -12.40
CA GLN A 192 -21.16 8.10 -11.06
C GLN A 192 -20.45 9.45 -11.05
N ALA A 193 -21.03 10.40 -10.32
CA ALA A 193 -20.39 11.69 -10.05
C ALA A 193 -19.18 11.53 -9.11
N ALA A 194 -18.18 12.40 -9.27
CA ALA A 194 -17.04 12.43 -8.34
C ALA A 194 -17.51 12.79 -6.94
N ALA A 195 -17.10 12.00 -5.96
CA ALA A 195 -17.39 12.22 -4.55
C ALA A 195 -16.19 11.79 -3.69
N ARG A 196 -16.08 12.36 -2.50
CA ARG A 196 -15.16 11.92 -1.46
C ARG A 196 -15.97 11.33 -0.32
N ARG A 197 -15.67 10.10 0.03
CA ARG A 197 -16.29 9.41 1.16
C ARG A 197 -15.30 9.36 2.31
N SER A 198 -15.83 9.48 3.52
CA SER A 198 -15.06 9.41 4.77
C SER A 198 -15.30 8.13 5.56
N ASP A 199 -16.14 7.22 5.06
CA ASP A 199 -16.40 5.94 5.72
C ASP A 199 -15.11 5.12 5.79
N VAL A 200 -14.90 4.39 6.88
CA VAL A 200 -13.82 3.40 6.93
C VAL A 200 -14.12 2.28 5.94
N CYS A 201 -13.09 1.83 5.25
CA CYS A 201 -13.16 0.69 4.34
C CYS A 201 -11.86 -0.13 4.41
N SER A 202 -11.92 -1.34 3.92
CA SER A 202 -10.81 -2.29 3.94
C SER A 202 -10.62 -2.94 2.57
N LEU A 203 -9.45 -3.51 2.31
CA LEU A 203 -9.21 -4.25 1.06
C LEU A 203 -10.13 -5.46 0.88
N VAL A 204 -10.68 -6.02 1.95
CA VAL A 204 -11.65 -7.12 1.87
C VAL A 204 -12.96 -6.70 1.20
N ASP A 205 -13.26 -5.40 1.16
CA ASP A 205 -14.46 -4.84 0.53
C ASP A 205 -14.36 -4.79 -1.01
N VAL A 206 -13.14 -4.90 -1.55
CA VAL A 206 -12.91 -4.77 -3.00
C VAL A 206 -13.63 -5.85 -3.80
N ALA A 207 -13.54 -7.10 -3.37
CA ALA A 207 -14.13 -8.22 -4.10
C ALA A 207 -15.65 -8.16 -4.13
N PRO A 208 -16.39 -8.07 -2.99
CA PRO A 208 -17.86 -7.96 -3.02
C PRO A 208 -18.34 -6.71 -3.76
N THR A 209 -17.63 -5.57 -3.63
CA THR A 209 -17.95 -4.35 -4.37
C THR A 209 -17.82 -4.55 -5.89
N LEU A 210 -16.74 -5.18 -6.37
CA LEU A 210 -16.54 -5.43 -7.80
C LEU A 210 -17.58 -6.39 -8.37
N LEU A 211 -17.90 -7.47 -7.64
CA LEU A 211 -18.92 -8.43 -8.06
C LEU A 211 -20.28 -7.77 -8.19
N SER A 212 -20.68 -6.97 -7.19
CA SER A 212 -21.91 -6.20 -7.21
C SER A 212 -21.98 -5.23 -8.39
N LEU A 213 -20.93 -4.41 -8.60
CA LEU A 213 -20.87 -3.45 -9.69
C LEU A 213 -20.83 -4.12 -11.08
N ALA A 214 -20.33 -5.34 -11.16
CA ALA A 214 -20.32 -6.15 -12.39
C ALA A 214 -21.66 -6.90 -12.62
N GLY A 215 -22.61 -6.82 -11.70
CA GLY A 215 -23.88 -7.55 -11.78
C GLY A 215 -23.72 -9.07 -11.62
N ILE A 216 -22.68 -9.52 -10.93
CA ILE A 216 -22.38 -10.93 -10.67
C ILE A 216 -22.99 -11.30 -9.31
N GLU A 217 -23.91 -12.26 -9.30
CA GLU A 217 -24.45 -12.79 -8.06
C GLU A 217 -23.37 -13.51 -7.24
N TYR A 218 -23.34 -13.27 -5.94
CA TYR A 218 -22.43 -13.92 -5.00
C TYR A 218 -23.08 -14.12 -3.64
N CYS A 219 -22.60 -15.10 -2.88
CA CYS A 219 -23.00 -15.31 -1.51
C CYS A 219 -22.21 -14.40 -0.57
N GLY A 220 -22.86 -13.43 0.07
CA GLY A 220 -22.22 -12.47 0.98
C GLY A 220 -21.52 -13.12 2.16
N GLU A 221 -21.99 -14.28 2.64
CA GLU A 221 -21.38 -15.03 3.75
C GLU A 221 -19.97 -15.58 3.42
N HIS A 222 -19.56 -15.56 2.14
CA HIS A 222 -18.22 -15.96 1.73
C HIS A 222 -17.19 -14.82 1.80
N PHE A 223 -17.61 -13.61 2.19
CA PHE A 223 -16.76 -12.44 2.24
C PHE A 223 -16.81 -11.78 3.63
N ASP A 224 -15.65 -11.47 4.19
CA ASP A 224 -15.53 -10.64 5.40
C ASP A 224 -15.81 -9.16 5.11
N GLY A 225 -15.72 -8.76 3.85
CA GLY A 225 -15.96 -7.39 3.38
C GLY A 225 -17.41 -7.15 2.97
N ILE A 226 -17.73 -5.87 2.79
CA ILE A 226 -19.05 -5.41 2.34
C ILE A 226 -18.97 -4.80 0.93
N ASP A 227 -20.11 -4.76 0.23
CA ASP A 227 -20.24 -3.90 -0.95
C ASP A 227 -20.29 -2.44 -0.52
N LEU A 228 -19.30 -1.65 -0.94
CA LEU A 228 -19.17 -0.23 -0.60
C LEU A 228 -20.29 0.65 -1.18
N PHE A 229 -21.09 0.14 -2.12
CA PHE A 229 -22.26 0.82 -2.67
C PHE A 229 -23.60 0.37 -2.05
N SER A 230 -23.60 -0.64 -1.18
CA SER A 230 -24.76 -1.01 -0.39
C SER A 230 -25.04 -0.01 0.73
N ASP A 231 -26.06 -0.26 1.54
CA ASP A 231 -26.35 0.52 2.75
C ASP A 231 -25.48 0.11 3.95
N ALA A 232 -24.77 -1.02 3.85
CA ALA A 232 -23.86 -1.46 4.90
C ALA A 232 -22.67 -0.50 5.05
N ARG A 233 -22.23 -0.33 6.29
CA ARG A 233 -21.06 0.51 6.64
C ARG A 233 -20.28 -0.16 7.73
N HIS A 234 -18.96 -0.07 7.63
CA HIS A 234 -18.09 -0.38 8.76
C HIS A 234 -18.09 0.79 9.75
N SER A 235 -18.26 0.51 11.03
CA SER A 235 -17.90 1.42 12.11
C SER A 235 -16.41 1.36 12.40
N GLU A 236 -15.83 0.16 12.36
CA GLU A 236 -14.42 -0.15 12.52
C GLU A 236 -13.97 -1.18 11.49
N VAL A 237 -12.66 -1.19 11.21
CA VAL A 237 -11.99 -2.20 10.38
C VAL A 237 -10.87 -2.86 11.16
N TYR A 238 -10.71 -4.16 10.93
CA TYR A 238 -9.66 -4.97 11.53
C TYR A 238 -8.47 -5.12 10.58
N SER A 239 -7.26 -5.11 11.15
CA SER A 239 -6.04 -5.44 10.42
C SER A 239 -5.07 -6.19 11.30
N GLN A 240 -4.26 -7.08 10.72
CA GLN A 240 -3.25 -7.82 11.46
C GLN A 240 -1.95 -7.99 10.67
N PHE A 241 -0.86 -8.10 11.40
CA PHE A 241 0.43 -8.54 10.89
C PHE A 241 0.89 -9.76 11.69
N SER A 242 1.17 -10.90 11.01
CA SER A 242 1.53 -12.17 11.66
C SER A 242 0.41 -12.71 12.56
N THR A 243 0.68 -13.75 13.34
CA THR A 243 -0.31 -14.42 14.19
C THR A 243 0.27 -14.85 15.53
N GLY A 244 -0.61 -15.13 16.51
CA GLY A 244 -0.24 -15.61 17.83
C GLY A 244 0.74 -14.67 18.54
N LYS A 245 1.71 -15.20 19.26
CA LYS A 245 2.68 -14.41 20.04
C LYS A 245 3.58 -13.48 19.23
N LYS A 246 3.60 -13.60 17.89
CA LYS A 246 4.35 -12.70 17.00
C LYS A 246 3.42 -11.71 16.28
N GLY A 247 2.14 -11.75 16.60
CA GLY A 247 1.13 -10.93 15.97
C GLY A 247 1.14 -9.49 16.49
N ALA A 248 0.77 -8.58 15.58
CA ALA A 248 0.29 -7.26 15.90
C ALA A 248 -1.09 -7.11 15.27
N TYR A 249 -2.02 -6.63 16.04
CA TYR A 249 -3.45 -6.59 15.70
C TYR A 249 -4.00 -5.21 15.94
N THR A 250 -4.91 -4.77 15.10
CA THR A 250 -5.54 -3.46 15.27
C THR A 250 -7.01 -3.47 14.86
N VAL A 251 -7.79 -2.68 15.57
CA VAL A 251 -9.11 -2.24 15.15
C VAL A 251 -9.09 -0.72 15.04
N SER A 252 -9.54 -0.20 13.91
CA SER A 252 -9.47 1.22 13.56
C SER A 252 -10.81 1.76 13.12
N SER A 253 -11.18 2.93 13.62
CA SER A 253 -12.29 3.75 13.13
C SER A 253 -11.78 4.97 12.37
N ASN A 254 -12.69 5.89 12.01
CA ASN A 254 -12.31 7.21 11.46
C ASN A 254 -11.66 8.14 12.50
N HIS A 255 -11.78 7.84 13.79
CA HIS A 255 -11.45 8.77 14.87
C HIS A 255 -10.38 8.23 15.81
N ASP A 256 -10.31 6.90 15.93
CA ASP A 256 -9.46 6.26 16.91
C ASP A 256 -8.98 4.88 16.42
N LYS A 257 -7.99 4.36 17.12
CA LYS A 257 -7.37 3.09 16.82
C LYS A 257 -6.89 2.44 18.12
N LEU A 258 -7.17 1.14 18.26
CA LEU A 258 -6.58 0.31 19.29
C LEU A 258 -5.66 -0.72 18.65
N VAL A 259 -4.44 -0.84 19.17
CA VAL A 259 -3.43 -1.81 18.73
C VAL A 259 -3.05 -2.71 19.88
N TYR A 260 -2.94 -4.00 19.61
CA TYR A 260 -2.35 -4.99 20.50
C TYR A 260 -1.11 -5.61 19.88
N HIS A 261 0.01 -5.48 20.55
CA HIS A 261 1.27 -6.08 20.16
C HIS A 261 1.55 -7.31 21.03
N ALA A 262 1.25 -8.50 20.50
CA ALA A 262 1.24 -9.74 21.26
C ALA A 262 2.63 -10.20 21.74
N PHE A 263 3.72 -9.82 21.04
CA PHE A 263 5.08 -10.18 21.44
C PHE A 263 5.49 -9.54 22.77
N GLU A 264 5.01 -8.30 23.03
CA GLU A 264 5.32 -7.55 24.24
C GLU A 264 4.16 -7.53 25.24
N ASP A 265 3.03 -8.14 24.88
CA ASP A 265 1.77 -8.06 25.62
C ASP A 265 1.40 -6.61 25.94
N ARG A 266 1.46 -5.75 24.93
CA ARG A 266 1.30 -4.31 25.09
C ARG A 266 0.17 -3.76 24.21
N TRP A 267 -0.59 -2.83 24.80
CA TRP A 267 -1.69 -2.14 24.17
C TRP A 267 -1.36 -0.68 23.91
N TYR A 268 -1.87 -0.16 22.75
CA TYR A 268 -1.74 1.24 22.38
C TYR A 268 -3.10 1.73 21.92
N TYR A 269 -3.46 2.93 22.34
CA TYR A 269 -4.68 3.59 21.90
C TYR A 269 -4.36 5.00 21.43
N PHE A 270 -4.85 5.33 20.25
CA PHE A 270 -4.71 6.63 19.59
C PHE A 270 -6.09 7.19 19.34
N ASP A 271 -6.40 8.35 19.92
CA ASP A 271 -7.70 9.03 19.81
C ASP A 271 -7.67 10.18 18.80
N ARG A 272 -6.56 10.37 18.12
CA ARG A 272 -6.36 11.38 17.07
C ARG A 272 -5.12 11.05 16.24
N MET A 273 -5.02 11.75 15.12
CA MET A 273 -3.86 11.71 14.24
C MET A 273 -3.07 13.01 14.34
N PRO A 274 -1.73 13.00 14.30
CA PRO A 274 -0.89 11.80 14.17
C PRO A 274 -0.90 10.91 15.41
N GLU A 275 -0.40 9.69 15.29
CA GLU A 275 -0.28 8.68 16.34
C GLU A 275 0.91 8.99 17.25
N ASP A 276 0.88 10.15 17.90
CA ASP A 276 2.04 10.74 18.62
C ASP A 276 2.16 10.32 20.09
N THR A 277 1.07 9.86 20.67
CA THR A 277 1.01 9.56 22.10
C THR A 277 0.11 8.35 22.34
N ASN A 278 0.63 7.35 23.04
CA ASN A 278 -0.17 6.24 23.52
C ASN A 278 -1.08 6.69 24.69
N ARG A 279 -2.40 6.67 24.47
CA ARG A 279 -3.43 7.05 25.44
C ARG A 279 -4.18 5.84 26.00
N TYR A 280 -3.56 4.67 25.97
CA TYR A 280 -4.21 3.46 26.47
C TYR A 280 -4.51 3.57 27.96
N ASP A 281 -5.80 3.45 28.27
CA ASP A 281 -6.34 3.35 29.63
C ASP A 281 -7.43 2.28 29.62
N ALA A 282 -7.20 1.18 30.33
CA ALA A 282 -8.15 0.07 30.43
C ALA A 282 -9.48 0.45 31.10
N SER A 283 -9.55 1.57 31.82
CA SER A 283 -10.79 2.10 32.39
C SER A 283 -11.63 2.91 31.41
N ASN A 284 -11.04 3.36 30.30
CA ASN A 284 -11.74 4.12 29.26
C ASN A 284 -12.81 3.24 28.57
N PRO A 285 -14.09 3.66 28.55
CA PRO A 285 -15.17 2.88 27.94
C PRO A 285 -14.92 2.55 26.46
N ARG A 286 -14.39 3.49 25.67
CA ARG A 286 -14.09 3.28 24.27
C ARG A 286 -12.97 2.28 24.05
N VAL A 287 -11.93 2.33 24.86
CA VAL A 287 -10.84 1.33 24.83
C VAL A 287 -11.37 -0.06 25.14
N ARG A 288 -12.29 -0.21 26.11
CA ARG A 288 -12.91 -1.51 26.42
C ARG A 288 -13.75 -2.05 25.26
N GLU A 289 -14.51 -1.17 24.61
CA GLU A 289 -15.31 -1.52 23.45
C GLU A 289 -14.43 -2.03 22.29
N LEU A 290 -13.42 -1.24 21.90
CA LEU A 290 -12.49 -1.62 20.85
C LEU A 290 -11.69 -2.88 21.19
N ARG A 291 -11.35 -3.06 22.46
CA ARG A 291 -10.64 -4.24 22.92
C ARG A 291 -11.50 -5.49 22.78
N ALA A 292 -12.79 -5.44 23.13
CA ALA A 292 -13.71 -6.56 22.97
C ALA A 292 -13.85 -6.95 21.47
N LEU A 293 -13.96 -5.96 20.58
CA LEU A 293 -14.00 -6.18 19.13
C LEU A 293 -12.70 -6.83 18.63
N LEU A 294 -11.55 -6.35 19.11
CA LEU A 294 -10.25 -6.88 18.68
C LEU A 294 -10.04 -8.31 19.18
N GLU A 295 -10.37 -8.60 20.43
CA GLU A 295 -10.27 -9.93 21.01
C GLU A 295 -11.19 -10.95 20.30
N ALA A 296 -12.43 -10.56 19.95
CA ALA A 296 -13.32 -11.38 19.15
C ALA A 296 -12.74 -11.68 17.76
N SER A 297 -12.23 -10.67 17.06
CA SER A 297 -11.59 -10.84 15.75
C SER A 297 -10.33 -11.74 15.80
N MET A 298 -9.59 -11.70 16.91
CA MET A 298 -8.39 -12.55 17.12
C MET A 298 -8.75 -14.01 17.41
N SER A 299 -9.91 -14.28 18.04
CA SER A 299 -10.38 -15.63 18.34
C SER A 299 -11.06 -16.32 17.15
N GLY A 300 -11.38 -15.59 16.10
CA GLY A 300 -12.11 -16.11 14.95
C GLY A 300 -13.62 -16.29 15.21
N GLU A 301 -14.16 -15.59 16.21
CA GLU A 301 -15.58 -15.56 16.57
C GLU A 301 -16.34 -14.41 15.90
#